data_9ff0c64bb469dc0d4b0a4ecc7ee38a4e
#
_entry.id   9ff0c64bb469dc0d4b0a4ecc7ee38a4e
#
_cell.length_a   1.000
_cell.length_b   1.000
_cell.length_c   1.000
_cell.angle_alpha   90.00
_cell.angle_beta   90.00
_cell.angle_gamma   90.00
#
_symmetry.space_group_name_H-M   'P 1'
#
loop_
_entity.id
_entity.type
_entity.pdbx_description
1 polymer ?
#
loop_
_entity_poly.entity_id
_entity_poly.type
_entity_poly.pdbx_seq_one_letter_code
_entity_poly.pdbx_strand_id
1 'polypeptide(L)'
;MKKSIKLKLFFTSLLLTGLFSCTDLDEEVYSDIPLNDFFQSEKEVLMNAGRAYTKLQRWPEEFSVWTLMEMAADEMVAPGRDDGFVWDNGRWDEIHKHNVSTTNKINKLAWDNTFEGISACNEIIYETESTEITFPEKDQIV
;
A
#
# COMPACT_ATOMS: atom_id res chain seq x y z
N MET A 1 3.75 -54.04 -41.87
CA MET A 1 3.98 -54.12 -40.38
C MET A 1 5.19 -53.33 -39.91
N LYS A 2 6.37 -53.35 -40.52
CA LYS A 2 7.59 -52.64 -40.04
C LYS A 2 7.47 -51.10 -39.96
N LYS A 3 6.70 -50.45 -40.86
CA LYS A 3 6.49 -48.96 -40.84
C LYS A 3 5.66 -48.50 -39.65
N SER A 4 4.64 -49.25 -39.27
CA SER A 4 3.74 -48.91 -38.15
C SER A 4 4.48 -48.97 -36.78
N ILE A 5 5.42 -49.92 -36.63
CA ILE A 5 6.20 -50.07 -35.40
C ILE A 5 7.20 -48.92 -35.25
N LYS A 6 7.84 -48.48 -36.34
CA LYS A 6 8.76 -47.34 -36.30
C LYS A 6 8.05 -46.02 -35.95
N LEU A 7 6.83 -45.84 -36.47
CA LEU A 7 6.01 -44.66 -36.16
C LEU A 7 5.57 -44.64 -34.68
N LYS A 8 5.16 -45.79 -34.13
CA LYS A 8 4.80 -45.90 -32.72
C LYS A 8 6.00 -45.66 -31.80
N LEU A 9 7.17 -46.20 -32.12
CA LEU A 9 8.40 -45.96 -31.39
C LEU A 9 8.82 -44.49 -31.43
N PHE A 10 8.65 -43.80 -32.55
CA PHE A 10 8.94 -42.38 -32.67
C PHE A 10 8.00 -41.52 -31.80
N PHE A 11 6.70 -41.83 -31.80
CA PHE A 11 5.73 -41.13 -30.92
C PHE A 11 5.95 -41.41 -29.44
N THR A 12 6.33 -42.62 -29.07
CA THR A 12 6.65 -42.97 -27.67
C THR A 12 7.91 -42.27 -27.20
N SER A 13 8.94 -42.16 -28.04
CA SER A 13 10.18 -41.43 -27.74
C SER A 13 9.90 -39.93 -27.58
N LEU A 14 9.07 -39.32 -28.43
CA LEU A 14 8.71 -37.92 -28.35
C LEU A 14 7.88 -37.60 -27.08
N LEU A 15 7.03 -38.56 -26.63
CA LEU A 15 6.26 -38.41 -25.40
C LEU A 15 7.15 -38.50 -24.14
N LEU A 16 8.18 -39.35 -24.15
CA LEU A 16 9.12 -39.50 -23.04
C LEU A 16 10.02 -38.26 -22.85
N THR A 17 10.41 -37.60 -23.94
CA THR A 17 11.24 -36.37 -23.85
C THR A 17 10.49 -35.17 -23.30
N GLY A 18 9.16 -35.12 -23.43
CA GLY A 18 8.31 -34.05 -22.87
C GLY A 18 8.16 -34.08 -21.33
N LEU A 19 8.50 -35.21 -20.68
CA LEU A 19 8.37 -35.37 -19.23
C LEU A 19 9.57 -34.87 -18.42
N PHE A 20 10.65 -34.45 -19.07
CA PHE A 20 11.86 -33.91 -18.43
C PHE A 20 11.92 -32.37 -18.49
N SER A 21 10.83 -31.69 -18.69
CA SER A 21 10.74 -30.23 -18.49
C SER A 21 10.76 -29.97 -16.98
N CYS A 22 11.92 -30.07 -16.35
CA CYS A 22 12.14 -29.49 -15.03
C CYS A 22 12.06 -27.97 -15.20
N THR A 23 10.95 -27.41 -14.87
CA THR A 23 10.85 -25.98 -14.58
C THR A 23 11.37 -25.82 -13.16
N ASP A 24 12.54 -25.25 -13.01
CA ASP A 24 12.97 -24.68 -11.74
C ASP A 24 12.03 -23.50 -11.48
N LEU A 25 11.19 -23.67 -10.48
CA LEU A 25 10.19 -22.68 -10.06
C LEU A 25 10.65 -21.92 -8.82
N ASP A 26 11.92 -22.03 -8.45
CA ASP A 26 12.48 -21.20 -7.40
C ASP A 26 12.49 -19.73 -7.88
N GLU A 27 11.62 -18.96 -7.31
CA GLU A 27 11.46 -17.53 -7.60
C GLU A 27 12.63 -16.76 -7.00
N GLU A 28 13.50 -16.20 -7.84
CA GLU A 28 14.50 -15.24 -7.39
C GLU A 28 13.84 -13.85 -7.29
N VAL A 29 13.57 -13.43 -6.06
CA VAL A 29 12.98 -12.11 -5.78
C VAL A 29 14.08 -11.06 -5.87
N TYR A 30 14.11 -10.29 -6.98
CA TYR A 30 15.10 -9.23 -7.21
C TYR A 30 14.68 -7.84 -6.70
N SER A 31 13.40 -7.62 -6.46
CA SER A 31 12.85 -6.29 -6.16
C SER A 31 12.21 -6.15 -4.79
N ASP A 32 11.85 -7.24 -4.15
CA ASP A 32 11.25 -7.24 -2.82
C ASP A 32 12.06 -8.07 -1.84
N ILE A 33 12.22 -7.58 -0.62
CA ILE A 33 12.83 -8.36 0.46
C ILE A 33 11.70 -9.17 1.10
N PRO A 34 11.77 -10.52 1.13
CA PRO A 34 10.79 -11.33 1.83
C PRO A 34 10.66 -10.88 3.29
N LEU A 35 9.45 -10.90 3.82
CA LEU A 35 9.18 -10.41 5.19
C LEU A 35 10.04 -11.13 6.25
N ASN A 36 10.31 -12.42 6.04
CA ASN A 36 11.17 -13.21 6.93
C ASN A 36 12.64 -12.79 6.91
N ASP A 37 13.08 -12.12 5.84
CA ASP A 37 14.45 -11.66 5.67
C ASP A 37 14.60 -10.17 5.99
N PHE A 38 13.49 -9.45 6.19
CA PHE A 38 13.49 -8.01 6.40
C PHE A 38 13.91 -7.62 7.82
N PHE A 39 13.47 -8.37 8.83
CA PHE A 39 13.76 -8.07 10.24
C PHE A 39 14.99 -8.86 10.73
N GLN A 40 16.19 -8.45 10.31
CA GLN A 40 17.45 -9.07 10.71
C GLN A 40 18.20 -8.24 11.76
N SER A 41 17.80 -7.00 12.00
CA SER A 41 18.47 -6.09 12.92
C SER A 41 17.51 -5.09 13.56
N GLU A 42 17.87 -4.58 14.74
CA GLU A 42 17.19 -3.47 15.39
C GLU A 42 16.94 -2.29 14.45
N LYS A 43 17.94 -1.93 13.66
CA LYS A 43 17.84 -0.83 12.69
C LYS A 43 16.69 -1.05 11.68
N GLU A 44 16.47 -2.26 11.23
CA GLU A 44 15.40 -2.58 10.28
C GLU A 44 14.02 -2.48 10.94
N VAL A 45 13.90 -2.92 12.19
CA VAL A 45 12.66 -2.74 12.97
C VAL A 45 12.35 -1.25 13.17
N LEU A 46 13.35 -0.45 13.55
CA LEU A 46 13.21 1.00 13.70
C LEU A 46 12.86 1.69 12.35
N MET A 47 13.49 1.27 11.25
CA MET A 47 13.16 1.78 9.92
C MET A 47 11.71 1.46 9.53
N ASN A 48 11.22 0.27 9.87
CA ASN A 48 9.85 -0.11 9.66
C ASN A 48 8.88 0.79 10.45
N ALA A 49 9.18 1.08 11.71
CA ALA A 49 8.42 2.02 12.53
C ALA A 49 8.31 3.42 11.89
N GLY A 50 9.33 3.83 11.14
CA GLY A 50 9.34 5.07 10.36
C GLY A 50 8.22 5.18 9.32
N ARG A 51 7.63 4.06 8.86
CA ARG A 51 6.50 4.06 7.92
C ARG A 51 5.27 4.79 8.47
N ALA A 52 5.02 4.74 9.77
CA ALA A 52 3.92 5.46 10.41
C ALA A 52 4.05 6.97 10.19
N TYR A 53 5.26 7.50 10.32
CA TYR A 53 5.54 8.93 10.14
C TYR A 53 5.36 9.38 8.69
N THR A 54 5.59 8.51 7.71
CA THR A 54 5.34 8.86 6.30
C THR A 54 3.85 9.08 6.02
N LYS A 55 2.96 8.43 6.77
CA LYS A 55 1.51 8.65 6.67
C LYS A 55 1.10 9.98 7.31
N LEU A 56 1.75 10.40 8.39
CA LEU A 56 1.53 11.72 9.01
C LEU A 56 1.99 12.86 8.10
N GLN A 57 2.98 12.65 7.23
CA GLN A 57 3.44 13.66 6.29
C GLN A 57 2.32 14.12 5.33
N ARG A 58 1.36 13.26 5.02
CA ARG A 58 0.20 13.59 4.20
C ARG A 58 -0.86 14.42 4.90
N TRP A 59 -0.75 14.60 6.20
CA TRP A 59 -1.76 15.31 6.98
C TRP A 59 -1.93 16.78 6.60
N PRO A 60 -0.87 17.58 6.31
CA PRO A 60 -1.00 18.95 5.84
C PRO A 60 -1.18 19.10 4.31
N GLU A 61 -1.35 18.00 3.57
CA GLU A 61 -1.61 18.06 2.13
C GLU A 61 -2.99 18.65 1.82
N GLU A 62 -3.16 19.08 0.59
CA GLU A 62 -4.31 19.83 0.10
C GLU A 62 -5.68 19.15 0.34
N PHE A 63 -5.76 17.83 0.23
CA PHE A 63 -7.00 17.06 0.44
C PHE A 63 -6.87 16.18 1.67
N SER A 64 -6.51 16.77 2.80
CA SER A 64 -6.19 16.06 4.02
C SER A 64 -7.18 16.35 5.14
N VAL A 65 -6.99 15.63 6.24
CA VAL A 65 -7.74 15.86 7.48
C VAL A 65 -7.57 17.30 7.98
N TRP A 66 -6.35 17.85 7.92
CA TRP A 66 -6.09 19.22 8.34
C TRP A 66 -6.91 20.23 7.54
N THR A 67 -6.84 20.16 6.22
CA THR A 67 -7.61 21.09 5.36
C THR A 67 -9.12 20.92 5.55
N LEU A 68 -9.59 19.69 5.77
CA LEU A 68 -10.99 19.41 6.10
C LEU A 68 -11.40 20.11 7.41
N MET A 69 -10.56 20.04 8.44
CA MET A 69 -10.83 20.64 9.74
C MET A 69 -10.84 22.17 9.67
N GLU A 70 -9.84 22.78 9.03
CA GLU A 70 -9.72 24.22 8.87
C GLU A 70 -10.88 24.84 8.07
N MET A 71 -11.30 24.14 7.00
CA MET A 71 -12.44 24.57 6.20
C MET A 71 -13.77 24.43 6.94
N ALA A 72 -13.91 23.41 7.77
CA ALA A 72 -15.12 23.21 8.58
C ALA A 72 -15.18 24.11 9.82
N ALA A 73 -14.02 24.60 10.30
CA ALA A 73 -13.92 25.45 11.50
C ALA A 73 -14.00 26.96 11.19
N ASP A 74 -14.31 27.37 9.98
CA ASP A 74 -14.34 28.76 9.52
C ASP A 74 -13.00 29.55 9.61
N GLU A 75 -11.89 28.82 9.85
CA GLU A 75 -10.54 29.42 9.90
C GLU A 75 -9.95 29.62 8.52
N MET A 76 -10.43 28.85 7.55
CA MET A 76 -10.01 28.89 6.15
C MET A 76 -11.21 29.03 5.23
N VAL A 77 -11.07 29.80 4.15
CA VAL A 77 -12.08 29.93 3.12
C VAL A 77 -11.45 29.72 1.74
N ALA A 78 -12.10 28.93 0.91
CA ALA A 78 -11.77 28.84 -0.50
C ALA A 78 -12.67 29.80 -1.28
N PRO A 79 -12.17 30.99 -1.69
CA PRO A 79 -12.97 31.95 -2.38
C PRO A 79 -13.37 31.42 -3.76
N GLY A 80 -14.68 31.51 -4.07
CA GLY A 80 -15.19 31.29 -5.42
C GLY A 80 -14.55 32.28 -6.39
N ARG A 81 -14.16 31.83 -7.57
CA ARG A 81 -13.63 32.68 -8.64
C ARG A 81 -14.59 32.66 -9.82
N ASP A 82 -14.97 33.86 -10.27
CA ASP A 82 -15.93 34.02 -11.37
C ASP A 82 -15.40 33.58 -12.74
N ASP A 83 -14.10 33.32 -12.85
CA ASP A 83 -13.43 32.85 -14.06
C ASP A 83 -13.64 31.34 -14.35
N GLY A 84 -14.45 30.66 -13.55
CA GLY A 84 -14.73 29.24 -13.69
C GLY A 84 -13.55 28.34 -13.30
N PHE A 85 -12.46 28.90 -12.81
CA PHE A 85 -11.31 28.18 -12.33
C PHE A 85 -11.53 27.72 -10.88
N VAL A 86 -12.58 26.94 -10.69
CA VAL A 86 -12.78 26.17 -9.45
C VAL A 86 -12.34 24.74 -9.73
N TRP A 87 -11.06 24.51 -9.58
CA TRP A 87 -10.48 23.18 -9.81
C TRP A 87 -10.98 22.12 -8.83
N ASP A 88 -11.65 22.51 -7.75
CA ASP A 88 -12.27 21.62 -6.76
C ASP A 88 -13.76 21.31 -7.03
N ASN A 89 -14.37 21.92 -8.05
CA ASN A 89 -15.80 21.79 -8.39
C ASN A 89 -16.75 22.11 -7.20
N GLY A 90 -16.39 23.08 -6.37
CA GLY A 90 -17.23 23.52 -5.24
C GLY A 90 -17.16 22.62 -4.01
N ARG A 91 -16.24 21.67 -3.95
CA ARG A 91 -16.12 20.73 -2.83
C ARG A 91 -15.73 21.42 -1.52
N TRP A 92 -14.88 22.43 -1.60
CA TRP A 92 -14.52 23.27 -0.45
C TRP A 92 -15.71 24.08 0.08
N ASP A 93 -16.53 24.61 -0.82
CA ASP A 93 -17.73 25.35 -0.47
C ASP A 93 -18.77 24.45 0.23
N GLU A 94 -18.88 23.18 -0.19
CA GLU A 94 -19.71 22.19 0.50
C GLU A 94 -19.25 21.97 1.96
N ILE A 95 -17.93 21.91 2.20
CA ILE A 95 -17.38 21.71 3.54
C ILE A 95 -17.60 22.97 4.39
N HIS A 96 -17.24 24.14 3.87
CA HIS A 96 -17.41 25.41 4.56
C HIS A 96 -18.88 25.69 4.94
N LYS A 97 -19.82 25.31 4.09
CA LYS A 97 -21.27 25.45 4.36
C LYS A 97 -21.86 24.30 5.18
N HIS A 98 -21.05 23.34 5.64
CA HIS A 98 -21.50 22.13 6.35
C HIS A 98 -22.59 21.33 5.59
N ASN A 99 -22.57 21.39 4.27
CA ASN A 99 -23.51 20.70 3.40
C ASN A 99 -22.79 19.75 2.45
N VAL A 100 -22.05 18.83 3.03
CA VAL A 100 -21.14 17.93 2.33
C VAL A 100 -21.90 16.80 1.66
N SER A 101 -21.71 16.63 0.36
CA SER A 101 -22.27 15.49 -0.37
C SER A 101 -21.51 14.20 -0.06
N THR A 102 -22.19 13.06 -0.17
CA THR A 102 -21.57 11.73 0.02
C THR A 102 -20.52 11.40 -1.05
N THR A 103 -20.49 12.16 -2.13
CA THR A 103 -19.53 12.02 -3.23
C THR A 103 -18.36 13.01 -3.14
N ASN A 104 -18.30 13.81 -2.06
CA ASN A 104 -17.25 14.78 -1.87
C ASN A 104 -15.88 14.08 -1.74
N LYS A 105 -15.01 14.32 -2.72
CA LYS A 105 -13.70 13.68 -2.84
C LYS A 105 -12.77 14.02 -1.67
N ILE A 106 -12.92 15.22 -1.09
CA ILE A 106 -12.06 15.68 0.02
C ILE A 106 -12.32 14.81 1.25
N ASN A 107 -13.58 14.59 1.60
CA ASN A 107 -13.96 13.69 2.69
C ASN A 107 -13.44 12.28 2.47
N LYS A 108 -13.61 11.78 1.23
CA LYS A 108 -13.12 10.43 0.91
C LYS A 108 -11.61 10.33 1.06
N LEU A 109 -10.84 11.29 0.59
CA LEU A 109 -9.38 11.26 0.67
C LEU A 109 -8.90 11.43 2.13
N ALA A 110 -9.54 12.30 2.91
CA ALA A 110 -9.24 12.43 4.34
C ALA A 110 -9.49 11.10 5.09
N TRP A 111 -10.61 10.44 4.79
CA TRP A 111 -10.93 9.13 5.32
C TRP A 111 -9.89 8.08 4.92
N ASP A 112 -9.64 7.92 3.62
CA ASP A 112 -8.71 6.91 3.10
C ASP A 112 -7.32 7.09 3.70
N ASN A 113 -6.77 8.30 3.70
CA ASN A 113 -5.44 8.61 4.26
C ASN A 113 -5.36 8.31 5.77
N THR A 114 -6.43 8.59 6.51
CA THR A 114 -6.48 8.30 7.95
C THR A 114 -6.47 6.80 8.22
N PHE A 115 -7.31 6.05 7.53
CA PHE A 115 -7.39 4.59 7.71
C PHE A 115 -6.19 3.86 7.16
N GLU A 116 -5.54 4.35 6.10
CA GLU A 116 -4.22 3.85 5.67
C GLU A 116 -3.16 4.06 6.75
N GLY A 117 -3.18 5.19 7.44
CA GLY A 117 -2.30 5.46 8.57
C GLY A 117 -2.52 4.48 9.73
N ILE A 118 -3.78 4.27 10.12
CA ILE A 118 -4.17 3.31 11.17
C ILE A 118 -3.73 1.90 10.78
N SER A 119 -3.96 1.48 9.54
CA SER A 119 -3.55 0.16 9.04
C SER A 119 -2.04 -0.01 9.11
N ALA A 120 -1.27 1.00 8.70
CA ALA A 120 0.19 0.97 8.77
C ALA A 120 0.69 0.85 10.22
N CYS A 121 0.08 1.58 11.17
CA CYS A 121 0.44 1.45 12.59
C CYS A 121 0.14 0.04 13.12
N ASN A 122 -1.04 -0.50 12.83
CA ASN A 122 -1.40 -1.85 13.27
C ASN A 122 -0.47 -2.93 12.69
N GLU A 123 -0.07 -2.78 11.42
CA GLU A 123 0.91 -3.65 10.78
C GLU A 123 2.27 -3.58 11.47
N ILE A 124 2.78 -2.37 11.72
CA ILE A 124 4.06 -2.13 12.40
C ILE A 124 4.06 -2.76 13.80
N ILE A 125 3.00 -2.59 14.56
CA ILE A 125 2.84 -3.19 15.89
C ILE A 125 2.93 -4.71 15.77
N TYR A 126 2.12 -5.31 14.91
CA TYR A 126 2.10 -6.75 14.70
C TYR A 126 3.47 -7.31 14.27
N GLU A 127 4.12 -6.66 13.31
CA GLU A 127 5.43 -7.05 12.80
C GLU A 127 6.50 -6.91 13.89
N THR A 128 6.46 -5.81 14.68
CA THR A 128 7.40 -5.59 15.79
C THR A 128 7.23 -6.62 16.91
N GLU A 129 5.99 -6.97 17.27
CA GLU A 129 5.71 -8.01 18.26
C GLU A 129 6.16 -9.39 17.78
N SER A 130 5.99 -9.67 16.48
CA SER A 130 6.29 -10.99 15.89
C SER A 130 7.78 -11.26 15.70
N THR A 131 8.65 -10.22 15.71
CA THR A 131 10.09 -10.42 15.54
C THR A 131 10.73 -10.90 16.83
N GLU A 132 11.71 -11.83 16.72
CA GLU A 132 12.55 -12.30 17.84
C GLU A 132 13.63 -11.29 18.23
N ILE A 133 13.84 -10.23 17.46
CA ILE A 133 14.82 -9.19 17.73
C ILE A 133 14.38 -8.41 18.98
N THR A 134 15.30 -8.29 19.96
CA THR A 134 15.07 -7.56 21.19
C THR A 134 16.06 -6.40 21.30
N PHE A 135 15.57 -5.22 21.67
CA PHE A 135 16.36 -4.00 21.89
C PHE A 135 15.61 -3.09 22.90
N PRO A 136 16.32 -2.15 23.55
CA PRO A 136 15.73 -1.38 24.64
C PRO A 136 14.49 -0.57 24.30
N GLU A 137 14.41 -0.07 23.05
CA GLU A 137 13.33 0.79 22.59
C GLU A 137 12.16 0.02 21.97
N LYS A 138 12.22 -1.31 21.86
CA LYS A 138 11.17 -2.13 21.24
C LYS A 138 9.80 -1.86 21.86
N ASP A 139 9.73 -1.78 23.19
CA ASP A 139 8.48 -1.54 23.93
C ASP A 139 7.91 -0.12 23.74
N GLN A 140 8.64 0.78 23.07
CA GLN A 140 8.15 2.13 22.75
C GLN A 140 7.46 2.19 21.38
N ILE A 141 7.60 1.14 20.57
CA ILE A 141 6.97 1.03 19.24
C ILE A 141 5.59 0.38 19.33
N VAL A 142 5.40 -0.48 20.34
CA VAL A 142 4.18 -1.29 20.56
C VAL A 142 3.12 -0.61 21.46
#